data_93e48687b0ee4010a053542f6fc4e3b7
#
_entry.id   93e48687b0ee4010a053542f6fc4e3b7
#
_cell.length_a   1.000
_cell.length_b   1.000
_cell.length_c   1.000
_cell.angle_alpha   90.00
_cell.angle_beta   90.00
_cell.angle_gamma   90.00
#
_symmetry.space_group_name_H-M   'P 1'
#
loop_
_entity.id
_entity.type
_entity.pdbx_description
1 polymer ?
#
loop_
_entity_poly.entity_id
_entity_poly.type
_entity_poly.pdbx_seq_one_letter_code
_entity_poly.pdbx_strand_id
1 'polypeptide(L)'
;MAEGTTDRQLRRVVGASVIGATIEWYDFFLYGIVAGIVFNKLYFPADDPVVSILLAYTTFAIGFVARPVGGLIFGHFGDKLGRKSMLVITLMIMGVATVAIGLLPTYDQIGLAAPILLLLLRIAQGIGIGGEWGGAVLMAYEYAPENKRGYFASLPQIGLALGLCLASGVTALMSMLPDEQFMAWGWR
;
A
#
# COMPACT_ATOMS: atom_id res chain seq x y z
N MET A 1 -18.56 -23.97 -15.76
CA MET A 1 -19.07 -23.10 -16.83
C MET A 1 -18.02 -22.04 -17.09
N ALA A 2 -17.10 -22.29 -18.01
CA ALA A 2 -16.09 -21.33 -18.44
C ALA A 2 -16.00 -21.34 -19.98
N GLU A 3 -17.16 -21.19 -20.61
CA GLU A 3 -17.24 -20.94 -22.04
C GLU A 3 -17.41 -19.45 -22.26
N GLY A 4 -16.40 -18.80 -22.81
CA GLY A 4 -16.55 -17.46 -23.40
C GLY A 4 -15.91 -16.29 -22.68
N THR A 5 -14.93 -16.48 -21.79
CA THR A 5 -14.10 -15.33 -21.38
C THR A 5 -13.27 -14.90 -22.58
N THR A 6 -13.65 -13.80 -23.22
CA THR A 6 -12.93 -13.28 -24.38
C THR A 6 -11.51 -12.95 -23.94
N ASP A 7 -10.47 -13.29 -24.72
CA ASP A 7 -9.05 -12.94 -24.48
C ASP A 7 -8.87 -11.47 -24.02
N ARG A 8 -9.74 -10.60 -24.52
CA ARG A 8 -9.77 -9.18 -24.14
C ARG A 8 -10.19 -8.96 -22.68
N GLN A 9 -11.13 -9.75 -22.16
CA GLN A 9 -11.58 -9.65 -20.75
C GLN A 9 -10.48 -10.18 -19.82
N LEU A 10 -9.87 -11.31 -20.15
CA LEU A 10 -8.76 -11.88 -19.40
C LEU A 10 -7.59 -10.88 -19.30
N ARG A 11 -7.16 -10.30 -20.41
CA ARG A 11 -6.08 -9.28 -20.43
C ARG A 11 -6.42 -8.05 -19.58
N ARG A 12 -7.68 -7.61 -19.59
CA ARG A 12 -8.13 -6.48 -18.75
C ARG A 12 -8.09 -6.82 -17.27
N VAL A 13 -8.59 -7.98 -16.88
CA VAL A 13 -8.60 -8.42 -15.47
C VAL A 13 -7.18 -8.60 -14.95
N VAL A 14 -6.34 -9.30 -15.70
CA VAL A 14 -4.94 -9.52 -15.32
C VAL A 14 -4.16 -8.21 -15.28
N GLY A 15 -4.33 -7.33 -16.29
CA GLY A 15 -3.70 -6.01 -16.30
C GLY A 15 -4.11 -5.16 -15.11
N ALA A 16 -5.40 -5.12 -14.77
CA ALA A 16 -5.90 -4.42 -13.59
C ALA A 16 -5.31 -5.00 -12.29
N SER A 17 -5.21 -6.34 -12.18
CA SER A 17 -4.61 -7.00 -11.02
C SER A 17 -3.12 -6.68 -10.87
N VAL A 18 -2.36 -6.64 -11.98
CA VAL A 18 -0.94 -6.25 -11.95
C VAL A 18 -0.78 -4.79 -11.55
N ILE A 19 -1.59 -3.88 -12.11
CA ILE A 19 -1.55 -2.45 -11.77
C ILE A 19 -1.91 -2.24 -10.30
N GLY A 20 -3.00 -2.87 -9.81
CA GLY A 20 -3.40 -2.78 -8.41
C GLY A 20 -2.28 -3.26 -7.49
N ALA A 21 -1.73 -4.44 -7.75
CA ALA A 21 -0.60 -4.97 -6.98
C ALA A 21 0.63 -4.04 -7.03
N THR A 22 0.91 -3.43 -8.20
CA THR A 22 2.03 -2.48 -8.34
C THR A 22 1.83 -1.25 -7.46
N ILE A 23 0.63 -0.68 -7.42
CA ILE A 23 0.30 0.48 -6.59
C ILE A 23 0.39 0.12 -5.10
N GLU A 24 -0.13 -1.04 -4.70
CA GLU A 24 -0.06 -1.54 -3.33
C GLU A 24 1.39 -1.69 -2.86
N TRP A 25 2.23 -2.37 -3.65
CA TRP A 25 3.63 -2.58 -3.30
C TRP A 25 4.45 -1.29 -3.38
N TYR A 26 4.10 -0.38 -4.30
CA TYR A 26 4.70 0.95 -4.36
C TYR A 26 4.48 1.72 -3.04
N ASP A 27 3.23 1.83 -2.59
CA ASP A 27 2.89 2.51 -1.34
C ASP A 27 3.60 1.87 -0.14
N PHE A 28 3.62 0.54 -0.12
CA PHE A 28 4.28 -0.24 0.92
C PHE A 28 5.79 0.06 1.03
N PHE A 29 6.52 -0.05 -0.08
CA PHE A 29 7.96 0.19 -0.11
C PHE A 29 8.28 1.66 0.09
N LEU A 30 7.50 2.57 -0.49
CA LEU A 30 7.66 4.00 -0.30
C LEU A 30 7.55 4.37 1.18
N TYR A 31 6.53 3.87 1.88
CA TYR A 31 6.39 4.10 3.31
C TYR A 31 7.60 3.57 4.10
N GLY A 32 8.07 2.36 3.80
CA GLY A 32 9.25 1.77 4.46
C GLY A 32 10.50 2.63 4.29
N ILE A 33 10.74 3.15 3.08
CA ILE A 33 11.87 4.03 2.79
C ILE A 33 11.72 5.37 3.53
N VAL A 34 10.55 6.01 3.41
CA VAL A 34 10.27 7.31 4.03
C VAL A 34 10.27 7.22 5.56
N ALA A 35 9.82 6.09 6.14
CA ALA A 35 9.90 5.86 7.58
C ALA A 35 11.33 5.96 8.13
N GLY A 36 12.30 5.38 7.41
CA GLY A 36 13.70 5.40 7.82
C GLY A 36 14.41 6.73 7.58
N ILE A 37 13.97 7.54 6.61
CA ILE A 37 14.68 8.76 6.20
C ILE A 37 14.01 10.03 6.77
N VAL A 38 12.68 10.05 6.82
CA VAL A 38 11.88 11.26 7.09
C VAL A 38 11.06 11.15 8.37
N PHE A 39 10.27 10.06 8.54
CA PHE A 39 9.32 10.00 9.65
C PHE A 39 10.00 9.93 11.00
N ASN A 40 11.15 9.28 11.09
CA ASN A 40 11.98 9.27 12.29
C ASN A 40 12.35 10.68 12.76
N LYS A 41 12.55 11.64 11.85
CA LYS A 41 12.92 13.02 12.16
C LYS A 41 11.71 13.92 12.37
N LEU A 42 10.68 13.80 11.52
CA LEU A 42 9.56 14.74 11.49
C LEU A 42 8.38 14.33 12.40
N TYR A 43 8.24 13.05 12.74
CA TYR A 43 7.11 12.54 13.52
C TYR A 43 7.53 11.89 14.85
N PHE A 44 8.76 11.43 14.95
CA PHE A 44 9.28 10.73 16.15
C PHE A 44 10.61 11.33 16.61
N PRO A 45 10.69 12.65 16.88
CA PRO A 45 11.92 13.22 17.40
C PRO A 45 12.20 12.62 18.80
N ALA A 46 13.37 12.00 18.96
CA ALA A 46 13.87 11.48 20.23
C ALA A 46 15.36 11.84 20.35
N ASP A 47 15.84 11.89 21.59
CA ASP A 47 17.24 12.19 21.88
C ASP A 47 18.18 11.14 21.29
N ASP A 48 17.74 9.88 21.25
CA ASP A 48 18.47 8.78 20.61
C ASP A 48 17.92 8.53 19.20
N PRO A 49 18.75 8.66 18.16
CA PRO A 49 18.35 8.38 16.76
C PRO A 49 17.86 6.96 16.54
N VAL A 50 18.36 5.97 17.29
CA VAL A 50 17.92 4.58 17.16
C VAL A 50 16.49 4.44 17.63
N VAL A 51 16.10 5.11 18.73
CA VAL A 51 14.74 5.12 19.24
C VAL A 51 13.79 5.75 18.22
N SER A 52 14.16 6.87 17.61
CA SER A 52 13.37 7.53 16.55
C SER A 52 13.10 6.59 15.37
N ILE A 53 14.12 5.89 14.91
CA ILE A 53 14.00 4.91 13.81
C ILE A 53 13.12 3.74 14.21
N LEU A 54 13.29 3.19 15.41
CA LEU A 54 12.46 2.08 15.91
C LEU A 54 10.98 2.47 16.03
N LEU A 55 10.67 3.67 16.49
CA LEU A 55 9.31 4.18 16.56
C LEU A 55 8.68 4.33 15.16
N ALA A 56 9.43 4.88 14.20
CA ALA A 56 8.97 5.00 12.82
C ALA A 56 8.68 3.63 12.19
N TYR A 57 9.56 2.65 12.38
CA TYR A 57 9.32 1.28 11.87
C TYR A 57 8.26 0.52 12.67
N THR A 58 8.00 0.87 13.92
CA THR A 58 6.88 0.31 14.68
C THR A 58 5.54 0.65 14.03
N THR A 59 5.36 1.88 13.53
CA THR A 59 4.14 2.25 12.79
C THR A 59 3.98 1.43 11.51
N PHE A 60 5.08 1.14 10.84
CA PHE A 60 5.10 0.25 9.66
C PHE A 60 4.68 -1.18 10.04
N ALA A 61 5.23 -1.74 11.12
CA ALA A 61 4.89 -3.07 11.61
C ALA A 61 3.42 -3.18 12.03
N ILE A 62 2.88 -2.16 12.70
CA ILE A 62 1.45 -2.12 13.10
C ILE A 62 0.53 -2.14 11.87
N GLY A 63 0.89 -1.47 10.78
CA GLY A 63 0.18 -1.57 9.51
C GLY A 63 0.10 -3.01 8.99
N PHE A 64 1.14 -3.82 9.18
CA PHE A 64 1.11 -5.25 8.86
C PHE A 64 0.16 -6.05 9.73
N VAL A 65 0.19 -5.80 11.03
CA VAL A 65 -0.69 -6.48 12.00
C VAL A 65 -2.16 -6.15 11.72
N ALA A 66 -2.45 -5.00 11.14
CA ALA A 66 -3.81 -4.62 10.73
C ALA A 66 -4.33 -5.38 9.49
N ARG A 67 -3.46 -5.93 8.63
CA ARG A 67 -3.86 -6.65 7.40
C ARG A 67 -4.77 -7.85 7.62
N PRO A 68 -4.49 -8.80 8.54
CA PRO A 68 -5.40 -9.91 8.82
C PRO A 68 -6.80 -9.45 9.23
N VAL A 69 -6.91 -8.36 10.00
CA VAL A 69 -8.20 -7.78 10.38
C VAL A 69 -8.95 -7.28 9.14
N GLY A 70 -8.25 -6.59 8.24
CA GLY A 70 -8.81 -6.17 6.96
C GLY A 70 -9.26 -7.35 6.11
N GLY A 71 -8.46 -8.41 6.03
CA GLY A 71 -8.80 -9.64 5.32
C GLY A 71 -10.08 -10.29 5.82
N LEU A 72 -10.27 -10.35 7.13
CA LEU A 72 -11.50 -10.88 7.74
C LEU A 72 -12.72 -9.99 7.43
N ILE A 73 -12.59 -8.68 7.59
CA ILE A 73 -13.67 -7.71 7.34
C ILE A 73 -14.07 -7.75 5.87
N PHE A 74 -13.13 -7.49 4.97
CA PHE A 74 -13.42 -7.36 3.53
C PHE A 74 -13.67 -8.71 2.86
N GLY A 75 -13.13 -9.81 3.37
CA GLY A 75 -13.50 -11.15 2.96
C GLY A 75 -14.98 -11.42 3.23
N HIS A 76 -15.43 -11.20 4.45
CA HIS A 76 -16.83 -11.41 4.84
C HIS A 76 -17.82 -10.52 4.05
N PHE A 77 -17.52 -9.22 3.92
CA PHE A 77 -18.36 -8.31 3.16
C PHE A 77 -18.23 -8.52 1.64
N GLY A 78 -17.09 -8.98 1.15
CA GLY A 78 -16.88 -9.30 -0.26
C GLY A 78 -17.78 -10.41 -0.77
N ASP A 79 -18.04 -11.42 0.06
CA ASP A 79 -18.96 -12.51 -0.26
C ASP A 79 -20.43 -12.05 -0.25
N LYS A 80 -20.79 -11.03 0.52
CA LYS A 80 -22.16 -10.50 0.61
C LYS A 80 -22.49 -9.39 -0.39
N LEU A 81 -21.57 -8.42 -0.56
CA LEU A 81 -21.78 -7.19 -1.34
C LEU A 81 -21.11 -7.22 -2.71
N GLY A 82 -20.37 -8.29 -2.99
CA GLY A 82 -19.65 -8.47 -4.23
C GLY A 82 -18.17 -8.01 -4.15
N ARG A 83 -17.29 -8.84 -4.64
CA ARG A 83 -15.82 -8.66 -4.57
C ARG A 83 -15.33 -7.38 -5.25
N LYS A 84 -15.96 -7.01 -6.40
CA LYS A 84 -15.61 -5.79 -7.13
C LYS A 84 -15.84 -4.52 -6.29
N SER A 85 -16.95 -4.45 -5.57
CA SER A 85 -17.29 -3.29 -4.73
C SER A 85 -16.31 -3.16 -3.57
N MET A 86 -15.96 -4.29 -2.96
CA MET A 86 -14.96 -4.30 -1.87
C MET A 86 -13.58 -3.87 -2.34
N LEU A 87 -13.15 -4.33 -3.51
CA LEU A 87 -11.87 -3.93 -4.10
C LEU A 87 -11.79 -2.41 -4.33
N VAL A 88 -12.87 -1.79 -4.81
CA VAL A 88 -12.92 -0.33 -4.99
C VAL A 88 -12.85 0.38 -3.63
N ILE A 89 -13.56 -0.11 -2.62
CA ILE A 89 -13.56 0.49 -1.28
C ILE A 89 -12.17 0.39 -0.65
N THR A 90 -11.50 -0.76 -0.74
CA THR A 90 -10.16 -0.95 -0.17
C THR A 90 -9.14 -0.05 -0.83
N LEU A 91 -9.16 0.07 -2.17
CA LEU A 91 -8.31 1.00 -2.91
C LEU A 91 -8.56 2.46 -2.52
N MET A 92 -9.84 2.84 -2.33
CA MET A 92 -10.18 4.19 -1.89
C MET A 92 -9.68 4.48 -0.48
N ILE A 93 -9.83 3.55 0.46
CA ILE A 93 -9.30 3.69 1.83
C ILE A 93 -7.78 3.87 1.79
N MET A 94 -7.08 3.03 1.03
CA MET A 94 -5.63 3.10 0.88
C MET A 94 -5.20 4.44 0.27
N GLY A 95 -5.79 4.84 -0.87
CA GLY A 95 -5.43 6.07 -1.55
C GLY A 95 -5.70 7.33 -0.72
N VAL A 96 -6.87 7.41 -0.06
CA VAL A 96 -7.19 8.53 0.83
C VAL A 96 -6.23 8.59 2.02
N ALA A 97 -5.90 7.46 2.64
CA ALA A 97 -4.97 7.41 3.75
C ALA A 97 -3.55 7.82 3.32
N THR A 98 -3.09 7.40 2.12
CA THR A 98 -1.78 7.79 1.57
C THR A 98 -1.71 9.30 1.34
N VAL A 99 -2.73 9.89 0.71
CA VAL A 99 -2.81 11.35 0.54
C VAL A 99 -2.85 12.07 1.88
N ALA A 100 -3.63 11.57 2.84
CA ALA A 100 -3.71 12.16 4.18
C ALA A 100 -2.36 12.11 4.92
N ILE A 101 -1.58 11.04 4.78
CA ILE A 101 -0.21 10.95 5.33
C ILE A 101 0.68 12.03 4.69
N GLY A 102 0.61 12.22 3.38
CA GLY A 102 1.36 13.26 2.68
C GLY A 102 1.00 14.69 3.13
N LEU A 103 -0.24 14.92 3.52
CA LEU A 103 -0.73 16.23 4.00
C LEU A 103 -0.59 16.41 5.51
N LEU A 104 -0.18 15.38 6.26
CA LEU A 104 -0.15 15.39 7.71
C LEU A 104 0.85 16.42 8.24
N PRO A 105 0.45 17.30 9.20
CA PRO A 105 1.36 18.20 9.90
C PRO A 105 2.42 17.44 10.69
N THR A 106 3.59 18.03 10.84
CA THR A 106 4.73 17.43 11.55
C THR A 106 4.59 17.54 13.07
N TYR A 107 5.46 16.84 13.81
CA TYR A 107 5.51 16.91 15.27
C TYR A 107 5.71 18.34 15.78
N ASP A 108 6.54 19.15 15.13
CA ASP A 108 6.80 20.54 15.50
C ASP A 108 5.55 21.43 15.41
N GLN A 109 4.57 21.07 14.58
CA GLN A 109 3.34 21.83 14.35
C GLN A 109 2.22 21.42 15.30
N ILE A 110 2.01 20.12 15.52
CA ILE A 110 0.86 19.60 16.29
C ILE A 110 1.24 18.65 17.43
N GLY A 111 2.54 18.54 17.74
CA GLY A 111 3.05 17.73 18.87
C GLY A 111 2.68 16.23 18.73
N LEU A 112 2.34 15.61 19.84
CA LEU A 112 1.99 14.18 19.91
C LEU A 112 0.81 13.76 19.03
N ALA A 113 -0.02 14.68 18.57
CA ALA A 113 -1.10 14.36 17.64
C ALA A 113 -0.56 13.86 16.27
N ALA A 114 0.62 14.34 15.84
CA ALA A 114 1.23 13.95 14.57
C ALA A 114 1.54 12.44 14.48
N PRO A 115 2.31 11.83 15.40
CA PRO A 115 2.57 10.40 15.37
C PRO A 115 1.32 9.54 15.60
N ILE A 116 0.36 10.00 16.41
CA ILE A 116 -0.91 9.29 16.63
C ILE A 116 -1.73 9.25 15.35
N LEU A 117 -1.89 10.36 14.65
CA LEU A 117 -2.60 10.41 13.37
C LEU A 117 -1.89 9.57 12.30
N LEU A 118 -0.55 9.64 12.23
CA LEU A 118 0.23 8.80 11.32
C LEU A 118 -0.04 7.31 11.58
N LEU A 119 -0.05 6.89 12.83
CA LEU A 119 -0.36 5.52 13.24
C LEU A 119 -1.78 5.10 12.85
N LEU A 120 -2.78 5.95 13.10
CA LEU A 120 -4.18 5.67 12.74
C LEU A 120 -4.35 5.54 11.21
N LEU A 121 -3.74 6.43 10.44
CA LEU A 121 -3.74 6.35 8.98
C LEU A 121 -3.05 5.07 8.49
N ARG A 122 -1.96 4.66 9.15
CA ARG A 122 -1.26 3.41 8.82
C ARG A 122 -2.08 2.16 9.12
N ILE A 123 -2.82 2.15 10.22
CA ILE A 123 -3.80 1.10 10.53
C ILE A 123 -4.89 1.06 9.46
N ALA A 124 -5.44 2.20 9.06
CA ALA A 124 -6.46 2.28 8.01
C ALA A 124 -5.94 1.73 6.66
N GLN A 125 -4.71 2.08 6.26
CA GLN A 125 -4.05 1.50 5.08
C GLN A 125 -3.91 -0.01 5.22
N GLY A 126 -3.41 -0.50 6.36
CA GLY A 126 -3.24 -1.92 6.63
C GLY A 126 -4.54 -2.72 6.50
N ILE A 127 -5.63 -2.18 7.05
CA ILE A 127 -6.98 -2.76 6.92
C ILE A 127 -7.43 -2.78 5.45
N GLY A 128 -7.21 -1.70 4.70
CA GLY A 128 -7.53 -1.62 3.27
C GLY A 128 -6.81 -2.70 2.46
N ILE A 129 -5.48 -2.78 2.60
CA ILE A 129 -4.62 -3.73 1.88
C ILE A 129 -4.99 -5.19 2.18
N GLY A 130 -5.37 -5.50 3.44
CA GLY A 130 -5.68 -6.87 3.85
C GLY A 130 -6.81 -7.54 3.04
N GLY A 131 -7.75 -6.74 2.50
CA GLY A 131 -8.86 -7.24 1.69
C GLY A 131 -8.54 -7.41 0.20
N GLU A 132 -7.45 -6.85 -0.30
CA GLU A 132 -7.19 -6.73 -1.73
C GLU A 132 -6.42 -7.92 -2.32
N TRP A 133 -5.35 -8.34 -1.66
CA TRP A 133 -4.40 -9.29 -2.24
C TRP A 133 -5.03 -10.64 -2.63
N GLY A 134 -5.84 -11.21 -1.74
CA GLY A 134 -6.54 -12.47 -2.02
C GLY A 134 -7.52 -12.34 -3.19
N GLY A 135 -8.20 -11.22 -3.31
CA GLY A 135 -9.17 -10.94 -4.38
C GLY A 135 -8.52 -10.81 -5.76
N ALA A 136 -7.37 -10.15 -5.86
CA ALA A 136 -6.65 -9.93 -7.12
C ALA A 136 -6.13 -11.26 -7.71
N VAL A 137 -5.49 -12.09 -6.88
CA VAL A 137 -4.98 -13.42 -7.29
C VAL A 137 -6.13 -14.34 -7.68
N LEU A 138 -7.21 -14.34 -6.89
CA LEU A 138 -8.37 -15.18 -7.14
C LEU A 138 -9.09 -14.80 -8.44
N MET A 139 -9.26 -13.50 -8.70
CA MET A 139 -9.82 -13.03 -9.98
C MET A 139 -8.98 -13.47 -11.17
N ALA A 140 -7.65 -13.30 -11.11
CA ALA A 140 -6.76 -13.75 -12.18
C ALA A 140 -6.88 -15.27 -12.41
N TYR A 141 -7.04 -16.06 -11.35
CA TYR A 141 -7.24 -17.50 -11.41
C TYR A 141 -8.58 -17.91 -12.00
N GLU A 142 -9.68 -17.29 -11.58
CA GLU A 142 -11.06 -17.61 -12.00
C GLU A 142 -11.31 -17.28 -13.49
N TYR A 143 -10.73 -16.18 -13.99
CA TYR A 143 -10.87 -15.77 -15.39
C TYR A 143 -9.91 -16.50 -16.33
N ALA A 144 -8.89 -17.21 -15.82
CA ALA A 144 -7.91 -17.88 -16.62
C ALA A 144 -8.41 -19.22 -17.17
N PRO A 145 -7.98 -19.64 -18.39
CA PRO A 145 -8.20 -21.00 -18.91
C PRO A 145 -7.63 -22.05 -17.94
N GLU A 146 -8.30 -23.20 -17.84
CA GLU A 146 -7.95 -24.26 -16.89
C GLU A 146 -6.48 -24.70 -16.95
N ASN A 147 -5.94 -24.82 -18.15
CA ASN A 147 -4.55 -25.21 -18.40
C ASN A 147 -3.51 -24.12 -18.12
N LYS A 148 -3.93 -22.86 -17.81
CA LYS A 148 -3.04 -21.71 -17.59
C LYS A 148 -3.35 -20.95 -16.30
N ARG A 149 -4.19 -21.48 -15.42
CA ARG A 149 -4.62 -20.81 -14.18
C ARG A 149 -3.44 -20.39 -13.30
N GLY A 150 -2.47 -21.30 -13.10
CA GLY A 150 -1.27 -20.98 -12.32
C GLY A 150 -0.44 -19.86 -12.91
N TYR A 151 -0.28 -19.82 -14.24
CA TYR A 151 0.44 -18.76 -14.94
C TYR A 151 -0.22 -17.40 -14.74
N PHE A 152 -1.53 -17.29 -14.99
CA PHE A 152 -2.23 -16.01 -14.85
C PHE A 152 -2.35 -15.55 -13.39
N ALA A 153 -2.49 -16.47 -12.44
CA ALA A 153 -2.51 -16.19 -11.02
C ALA A 153 -1.14 -15.69 -10.48
N SER A 154 -0.05 -16.03 -11.16
CA SER A 154 1.29 -15.55 -10.77
C SER A 154 1.62 -14.15 -11.28
N LEU A 155 0.92 -13.65 -12.31
CA LEU A 155 1.23 -12.35 -12.92
C LEU A 155 1.11 -11.14 -11.95
N PRO A 156 0.15 -11.09 -11.00
CA PRO A 156 0.11 -10.02 -10.01
C PRO A 156 1.39 -9.89 -9.17
N GLN A 157 2.17 -10.98 -9.03
CA GLN A 157 3.45 -10.94 -8.31
C GLN A 157 4.51 -10.06 -8.99
N ILE A 158 4.39 -9.80 -10.29
CA ILE A 158 5.24 -8.84 -11.00
C ILE A 158 5.07 -7.44 -10.40
N GLY A 159 3.90 -7.14 -9.86
CA GLY A 159 3.60 -5.87 -9.17
C GLY A 159 4.54 -5.59 -8.00
N LEU A 160 5.03 -6.63 -7.29
CA LEU A 160 6.00 -6.46 -6.22
C LEU A 160 7.32 -5.83 -6.74
N ALA A 161 7.88 -6.41 -7.80
CA ALA A 161 9.13 -5.90 -8.38
C ALA A 161 8.95 -4.50 -8.97
N LEU A 162 7.85 -4.27 -9.70
CA LEU A 162 7.53 -2.96 -10.26
C LEU A 162 7.30 -1.91 -9.16
N GLY A 163 6.57 -2.26 -8.10
CA GLY A 163 6.33 -1.38 -6.95
C GLY A 163 7.62 -0.98 -6.26
N LEU A 164 8.53 -1.93 -6.02
CA LEU A 164 9.83 -1.65 -5.43
C LEU A 164 10.68 -0.74 -6.31
N CYS A 165 10.76 -1.03 -7.63
CA CYS A 165 11.50 -0.20 -8.57
C CYS A 165 10.95 1.23 -8.63
N LEU A 166 9.61 1.38 -8.67
CA LEU A 166 8.97 2.70 -8.69
C LEU A 166 9.21 3.47 -7.38
N ALA A 167 9.03 2.84 -6.22
CA ALA A 167 9.25 3.47 -4.92
C ALA A 167 10.71 3.93 -4.77
N SER A 168 11.66 3.06 -5.09
CA SER A 168 13.10 3.39 -5.04
C SER A 168 13.46 4.46 -6.05
N GLY A 169 12.93 4.39 -7.28
CA GLY A 169 13.20 5.35 -8.36
C GLY A 169 12.66 6.75 -8.02
N VAL A 170 11.41 6.84 -7.54
CA VAL A 170 10.81 8.12 -7.12
C VAL A 170 11.58 8.71 -5.95
N THR A 171 11.91 7.90 -4.94
CA THR A 171 12.69 8.37 -3.78
C THR A 171 14.08 8.84 -4.20
N ALA A 172 14.76 8.10 -5.09
CA ALA A 172 16.06 8.51 -5.61
C ALA A 172 16.00 9.86 -6.37
N LEU A 173 14.97 10.05 -7.19
CA LEU A 173 14.76 11.33 -7.91
C LEU A 173 14.49 12.48 -6.93
N MET A 174 13.65 12.27 -5.93
CA MET A 174 13.34 13.29 -4.92
C MET A 174 14.55 13.59 -4.03
N SER A 175 15.41 12.61 -3.76
CA SER A 175 16.67 12.77 -3.00
C SER A 175 17.75 13.57 -3.75
N MET A 176 17.53 13.92 -5.03
CA MET A 176 18.38 14.87 -5.74
C MET A 176 18.12 16.33 -5.35
N LEU A 177 17.01 16.60 -4.67
CA LEU A 177 16.74 17.92 -4.10
C LEU A 177 17.67 18.21 -2.95
N PRO A 178 18.00 19.50 -2.69
CA PRO A 178 18.71 19.88 -1.47
C PRO A 178 17.95 19.37 -0.22
N ASP A 179 18.69 18.94 0.81
CA ASP A 179 18.14 18.32 2.02
C ASP A 179 17.01 19.15 2.64
N GLU A 180 17.14 20.48 2.67
CA GLU A 180 16.11 21.39 3.19
C GLU A 180 14.81 21.30 2.38
N GLN A 181 14.90 21.25 1.06
CA GLN A 181 13.74 21.15 0.18
C GLN A 181 13.12 19.76 0.24
N PHE A 182 13.95 18.72 0.27
CA PHE A 182 13.49 17.35 0.41
C PHE A 182 12.71 17.18 1.72
N MET A 183 13.24 17.66 2.84
CA MET A 183 12.58 17.54 4.15
C MET A 183 11.36 18.46 4.30
N ALA A 184 11.30 19.60 3.60
CA ALA A 184 10.18 20.50 3.68
C ALA A 184 8.95 20.01 2.90
N TRP A 185 9.15 19.50 1.67
CA TRP A 185 8.05 19.09 0.79
C TRP A 185 8.36 17.90 -0.14
N GLY A 186 9.62 17.66 -0.48
CA GLY A 186 10.00 16.69 -1.52
C GLY A 186 9.62 15.24 -1.20
N TRP A 187 9.45 14.89 0.06
CA TRP A 187 9.03 13.55 0.50
C TRP A 187 7.50 13.35 0.43
N ARG A 188 6.69 14.42 0.32
CA ARG A 188 5.21 14.41 0.25
C ARG A 188 4.76 14.09 -1.18
#